data_afeb3056f04c7c20b9781fb9ba2ca00b
#
_entry.id   afeb3056f04c7c20b9781fb9ba2ca00b
#
_cell.length_a   1.000
_cell.length_b   1.000
_cell.length_c   1.000
_cell.angle_alpha   90.00
_cell.angle_beta   90.00
_cell.angle_gamma   90.00
#
_symmetry.space_group_name_H-M   'P 1'
#
loop_
_entity.id
_entity.type
_entity.pdbx_description
1 polymer ?
#
loop_
_entity_poly.entity_id
_entity_poly.type
_entity_poly.pdbx_seq_one_letter_code
_entity_poly.pdbx_strand_id
1 'polypeptide(L)'
;MSASAKVVCVKPDLAWTIWPKVEHWVRAAMERGGLGLFDDVKEDVLNGDALAWLVWDEPNLVGVVITQITEDVCCIVACGGDGILSRLPLLKTIEQYAIAEGCARMRIMGRKGWLRALPDYREHRIVLEKDLT
;
A
#
# COMPACT_ATOMS: atom_id res chain seq x y z
N MET A 1 5.08 -5.24 19.58
CA MET A 1 4.83 -5.86 18.28
C MET A 1 4.92 -7.36 18.41
N SER A 2 4.02 -8.08 17.76
CA SER A 2 4.06 -9.55 17.77
C SER A 2 5.30 -10.05 17.04
N ALA A 3 5.97 -11.08 17.60
CA ALA A 3 7.10 -11.74 16.94
C ALA A 3 6.70 -12.43 15.64
N SER A 4 5.39 -12.72 15.45
CA SER A 4 4.85 -13.34 14.24
C SER A 4 4.44 -12.34 13.15
N ALA A 5 4.56 -11.04 13.43
CA ALA A 5 4.19 -10.02 12.46
C ALA A 5 5.28 -9.88 11.40
N LYS A 6 4.87 -9.90 10.13
CA LYS A 6 5.80 -9.74 9.01
C LYS A 6 5.09 -9.22 7.77
N VAL A 7 5.87 -8.68 6.84
CA VAL A 7 5.39 -8.28 5.52
C VAL A 7 6.18 -9.05 4.46
N VAL A 8 5.47 -9.54 3.47
CA VAL A 8 6.05 -10.40 2.41
C VAL A 8 5.60 -9.88 1.05
N CYS A 9 6.56 -9.64 0.16
CA CYS A 9 6.26 -9.25 -1.21
C CYS A 9 5.76 -10.47 -2.01
N VAL A 10 4.64 -10.30 -2.69
CA VAL A 10 4.09 -11.36 -3.56
C VAL A 10 4.82 -11.32 -4.90
N LYS A 11 5.29 -12.45 -5.35
CA LYS A 11 5.87 -12.56 -6.70
C LYS A 11 4.79 -12.29 -7.73
N PRO A 12 5.10 -11.55 -8.81
CA PRO A 12 4.08 -11.19 -9.81
C PRO A 12 3.31 -12.37 -10.39
N ASP A 13 3.94 -13.52 -10.54
CA ASP A 13 3.27 -14.72 -11.08
C ASP A 13 2.25 -15.31 -10.10
N LEU A 14 2.28 -14.93 -8.83
CA LEU A 14 1.32 -15.37 -7.81
C LEU A 14 0.21 -14.34 -7.55
N ALA A 15 0.24 -13.21 -8.23
CA ALA A 15 -0.71 -12.12 -7.98
C ALA A 15 -2.17 -12.57 -8.19
N TRP A 16 -2.42 -13.34 -9.24
CA TRP A 16 -3.76 -13.85 -9.52
C TRP A 16 -4.31 -14.74 -8.40
N THR A 17 -3.43 -15.56 -7.82
CA THR A 17 -3.81 -16.48 -6.74
C THR A 17 -4.12 -15.73 -5.45
N ILE A 18 -3.37 -14.67 -5.17
CA ILE A 18 -3.48 -13.90 -3.93
C ILE A 18 -4.60 -12.86 -3.98
N TRP A 19 -4.87 -12.31 -5.17
CA TRP A 19 -5.78 -11.18 -5.31
C TRP A 19 -7.14 -11.37 -4.63
N PRO A 20 -7.84 -12.50 -4.80
CA PRO A 20 -9.14 -12.67 -4.16
C PRO A 20 -9.11 -12.58 -2.63
N LYS A 21 -7.96 -12.84 -2.01
CA LYS A 21 -7.80 -12.80 -0.56
C LYS A 21 -7.64 -11.39 -0.02
N VAL A 22 -7.20 -10.45 -0.84
CA VAL A 22 -6.88 -9.08 -0.41
C VAL A 22 -7.74 -8.02 -1.07
N GLU A 23 -8.51 -8.38 -2.07
CA GLU A 23 -9.30 -7.46 -2.88
C GLU A 23 -10.20 -6.56 -2.03
N HIS A 24 -10.85 -7.11 -1.01
CA HIS A 24 -11.74 -6.34 -0.15
C HIS A 24 -11.01 -5.22 0.61
N TRP A 25 -9.77 -5.46 1.03
CA TRP A 25 -8.97 -4.42 1.70
C TRP A 25 -8.55 -3.33 0.73
N VAL A 26 -8.16 -3.72 -0.49
CA VAL A 26 -7.77 -2.74 -1.51
C VAL A 26 -8.97 -1.87 -1.88
N ARG A 27 -10.13 -2.49 -2.10
CA ARG A 27 -11.36 -1.77 -2.43
C ARG A 27 -11.73 -0.78 -1.33
N ALA A 28 -11.69 -1.21 -0.07
CA ALA A 28 -12.02 -0.35 1.05
C ALA A 28 -11.03 0.82 1.19
N ALA A 29 -9.74 0.56 0.96
CA ALA A 29 -8.72 1.61 1.03
C ALA A 29 -8.92 2.65 -0.08
N MET A 30 -9.25 2.20 -1.30
CA MET A 30 -9.50 3.11 -2.42
C MET A 30 -10.75 3.96 -2.18
N GLU A 31 -11.79 3.39 -1.58
CA GLU A 31 -13.02 4.13 -1.24
C GLU A 31 -12.78 5.19 -0.19
N ARG A 32 -11.86 4.95 0.77
CA ARG A 32 -11.60 5.88 1.87
C ARG A 32 -10.73 7.06 1.49
N GLY A 33 -9.83 6.92 0.56
CA GLY A 33 -8.91 8.02 0.29
C GLY A 33 -7.92 7.79 -0.83
N GLY A 34 -8.10 6.71 -1.58
CA GLY A 34 -7.26 6.46 -2.74
C GLY A 34 -7.56 7.43 -3.87
N LEU A 35 -6.54 7.83 -4.57
CA LEU A 35 -6.66 8.63 -5.78
C LEU A 35 -6.54 7.68 -6.97
N GLY A 36 -7.55 7.63 -7.80
CA GLY A 36 -7.59 6.74 -8.93
C GLY A 36 -8.66 5.67 -8.78
N LEU A 37 -8.72 4.78 -9.75
CA LEU A 37 -9.76 3.79 -9.85
C LEU A 37 -9.29 2.44 -9.33
N PHE A 38 -10.16 1.77 -8.58
CA PHE A 38 -9.89 0.43 -8.08
C PHE A 38 -9.51 -0.54 -9.19
N ASP A 39 -10.22 -0.49 -10.32
CA ASP A 39 -9.96 -1.39 -11.44
C ASP A 39 -8.56 -1.20 -12.03
N ASP A 40 -8.05 0.03 -12.04
CA ASP A 40 -6.69 0.32 -12.51
C ASP A 40 -5.65 -0.29 -11.58
N VAL A 41 -5.86 -0.18 -10.27
CA VAL A 41 -4.96 -0.76 -9.28
C VAL A 41 -4.96 -2.28 -9.42
N LYS A 42 -6.13 -2.89 -9.56
CA LYS A 42 -6.26 -4.33 -9.76
C LYS A 42 -5.49 -4.77 -10.99
N GLU A 43 -5.69 -4.10 -12.12
CA GLU A 43 -5.02 -4.43 -13.37
C GLU A 43 -3.51 -4.32 -13.21
N ASP A 44 -3.02 -3.24 -12.59
CA ASP A 44 -1.58 -3.04 -12.39
C ASP A 44 -0.97 -4.17 -11.57
N VAL A 45 -1.63 -4.61 -10.50
CA VAL A 45 -1.15 -5.72 -9.67
C VAL A 45 -1.12 -7.02 -10.48
N LEU A 46 -2.19 -7.30 -11.20
CA LEU A 46 -2.32 -8.55 -11.95
C LEU A 46 -1.35 -8.62 -13.14
N ASN A 47 -0.97 -7.48 -13.71
CA ASN A 47 -0.02 -7.38 -14.81
C ASN A 47 1.44 -7.29 -14.35
N GLY A 48 1.68 -7.16 -13.04
CA GLY A 48 3.03 -7.01 -12.52
C GLY A 48 3.57 -5.58 -12.55
N ASP A 49 2.72 -4.59 -12.88
CA ASP A 49 3.11 -3.18 -12.91
C ASP A 49 3.06 -2.53 -11.52
N ALA A 50 2.43 -3.20 -10.56
CA ALA A 50 2.43 -2.84 -9.15
C ALA A 50 2.66 -4.10 -8.33
N LEU A 51 3.19 -3.93 -7.12
CA LEU A 51 3.47 -5.05 -6.23
C LEU A 51 2.49 -5.09 -5.07
N ALA A 52 2.06 -6.30 -4.72
CA ALA A 52 1.27 -6.56 -3.52
C ALA A 52 2.20 -7.08 -2.42
N TRP A 53 2.06 -6.51 -1.23
CA TRP A 53 2.78 -6.94 -0.04
C TRP A 53 1.75 -7.45 0.96
N LEU A 54 1.92 -8.68 1.41
CA LEU A 54 1.02 -9.28 2.38
C LEU A 54 1.51 -8.99 3.79
N VAL A 55 0.60 -8.54 4.64
CA VAL A 55 0.88 -8.29 6.04
C VAL A 55 0.31 -9.44 6.84
N TRP A 56 1.19 -10.13 7.56
CA TRP A 56 0.84 -11.31 8.34
C TRP A 56 0.98 -11.05 9.83
N ASP A 57 0.07 -11.60 10.60
CA ASP A 57 0.23 -11.84 12.02
C ASP A 57 -0.04 -13.33 12.18
N GLU A 58 1.01 -14.12 11.98
CA GLU A 58 0.87 -15.55 11.76
C GLU A 58 0.04 -16.25 12.81
N PRO A 59 -0.85 -17.17 12.39
CA PRO A 59 -1.01 -17.70 11.03
C PRO A 59 -1.96 -16.89 10.14
N ASN A 60 -2.37 -15.69 10.57
CA ASN A 60 -3.42 -14.92 9.93
C ASN A 60 -2.88 -13.88 8.95
N LEU A 61 -3.49 -13.82 7.77
CA LEU A 61 -3.29 -12.73 6.83
C LEU A 61 -4.16 -11.56 7.30
N VAL A 62 -3.55 -10.42 7.62
CA VAL A 62 -4.26 -9.31 8.27
C VAL A 62 -4.27 -8.02 7.45
N GLY A 63 -3.54 -7.96 6.35
CA GLY A 63 -3.55 -6.75 5.54
C GLY A 63 -2.76 -6.88 4.25
N VAL A 64 -2.80 -5.79 3.49
CA VAL A 64 -2.12 -5.69 2.20
C VAL A 64 -1.65 -4.26 1.99
N VAL A 65 -0.49 -4.12 1.34
CA VAL A 65 0.03 -2.84 0.87
C VAL A 65 0.30 -3.00 -0.62
N ILE A 66 -0.16 -2.06 -1.42
CA ILE A 66 0.12 -2.04 -2.86
C ILE A 66 1.10 -0.91 -3.13
N THR A 67 2.22 -1.22 -3.77
CA THR A 67 3.23 -0.23 -4.14
C THR A 67 3.45 -0.20 -5.63
N GLN A 68 3.82 0.98 -6.13
CA GLN A 68 4.17 1.17 -7.52
C GLN A 68 5.33 2.16 -7.60
N ILE A 69 6.37 1.81 -8.33
CA ILE A 69 7.51 2.69 -8.53
C ILE A 69 7.32 3.46 -9.84
N THR A 70 7.41 4.78 -9.75
CA THR A 70 7.39 5.67 -10.90
C THR A 70 8.59 6.59 -10.75
N GLU A 71 9.50 6.56 -11.72
CA GLU A 71 10.75 7.32 -11.66
C GLU A 71 11.54 6.93 -10.40
N ASP A 72 11.80 7.89 -9.51
CA ASP A 72 12.55 7.66 -8.27
C ASP A 72 11.66 7.65 -7.03
N VAL A 73 10.35 7.42 -7.21
CA VAL A 73 9.37 7.44 -6.12
C VAL A 73 8.70 6.08 -6.01
N CYS A 74 8.70 5.51 -4.81
CA CYS A 74 7.89 4.34 -4.47
C CYS A 74 6.60 4.83 -3.83
N CYS A 75 5.49 4.63 -4.50
CA CYS A 75 4.19 5.08 -4.04
C CYS A 75 3.40 3.94 -3.43
N ILE A 76 2.90 4.12 -2.21
CA ILE A 76 1.91 3.24 -1.62
C ILE A 76 0.56 3.73 -2.13
N VAL A 77 -0.01 3.01 -3.08
CA VAL A 77 -1.27 3.40 -3.73
C VAL A 77 -2.49 2.90 -2.98
N ALA A 78 -2.33 1.86 -2.17
CA ALA A 78 -3.39 1.36 -1.31
C ALA A 78 -2.76 0.64 -0.12
N CYS A 79 -3.38 0.78 1.04
CA CYS A 79 -2.94 0.12 2.26
C CYS A 79 -4.17 -0.14 3.12
N GLY A 80 -4.45 -1.39 3.40
CA GLY A 80 -5.62 -1.76 4.18
C GLY A 80 -5.42 -3.05 4.95
N GLY A 81 -6.24 -3.23 5.97
CA GLY A 81 -6.19 -4.44 6.77
C GLY A 81 -6.66 -4.20 8.19
N ASP A 82 -6.74 -5.29 8.95
CA ASP A 82 -7.16 -5.28 10.35
C ASP A 82 -6.01 -4.79 11.23
N GLY A 83 -6.23 -3.68 11.94
CA GLY A 83 -5.22 -3.11 12.83
C GLY A 83 -3.96 -2.64 12.10
N ILE A 84 -4.11 -2.18 10.85
CA ILE A 84 -2.95 -1.81 10.03
C ILE A 84 -2.11 -0.70 10.66
N LEU A 85 -2.73 0.23 11.38
CA LEU A 85 -1.99 1.33 12.02
C LEU A 85 -1.02 0.84 13.08
N SER A 86 -1.33 -0.26 13.76
CA SER A 86 -0.43 -0.83 14.77
C SER A 86 0.72 -1.61 14.13
N ARG A 87 0.68 -1.82 12.81
CA ARG A 87 1.68 -2.58 12.07
C ARG A 87 2.54 -1.72 11.16
N LEU A 88 2.42 -0.40 11.28
CA LEU A 88 3.20 0.54 10.46
C LEU A 88 4.73 0.37 10.55
N PRO A 89 5.31 -0.10 11.67
CA PRO A 89 6.75 -0.38 11.67
C PRO A 89 7.20 -1.34 10.57
N LEU A 90 6.28 -2.18 10.05
CA LEU A 90 6.59 -3.09 8.95
C LEU A 90 6.84 -2.35 7.62
N LEU A 91 6.43 -1.08 7.51
CA LEU A 91 6.73 -0.25 6.34
C LEU A 91 8.23 -0.10 6.09
N LYS A 92 9.05 -0.24 7.13
CA LYS A 92 10.51 -0.15 6.95
C LYS A 92 11.03 -1.19 5.96
N THR A 93 10.44 -2.37 5.92
CA THR A 93 10.82 -3.39 4.95
C THR A 93 10.55 -2.90 3.52
N ILE A 94 9.41 -2.24 3.31
CA ILE A 94 9.07 -1.69 2.00
C ILE A 94 9.98 -0.51 1.65
N GLU A 95 10.30 0.33 2.63
CA GLU A 95 11.23 1.44 2.43
C GLU A 95 12.62 0.93 2.02
N GLN A 96 13.09 -0.14 2.66
CA GLN A 96 14.37 -0.75 2.31
C GLN A 96 14.37 -1.30 0.89
N TYR A 97 13.26 -1.92 0.49
CA TYR A 97 13.07 -2.36 -0.89
C TYR A 97 13.16 -1.16 -1.86
N ALA A 98 12.47 -0.06 -1.54
CA ALA A 98 12.48 1.12 -2.38
C ALA A 98 13.90 1.69 -2.53
N ILE A 99 14.66 1.73 -1.45
CA ILE A 99 16.06 2.18 -1.49
C ILE A 99 16.89 1.25 -2.39
N ALA A 100 16.71 -0.04 -2.26
CA ALA A 100 17.43 -1.02 -3.07
C ALA A 100 17.11 -0.88 -4.56
N GLU A 101 15.90 -0.41 -4.88
CA GLU A 101 15.48 -0.17 -6.27
C GLU A 101 15.86 1.22 -6.77
N GLY A 102 16.60 2.00 -5.98
CA GLY A 102 17.07 3.32 -6.38
C GLY A 102 16.08 4.45 -6.18
N CYS A 103 15.04 4.25 -5.39
CA CYS A 103 14.08 5.30 -5.11
C CYS A 103 14.66 6.32 -4.13
N ALA A 104 14.35 7.60 -4.37
CA ALA A 104 14.73 8.70 -3.48
C ALA A 104 13.64 9.04 -2.48
N ARG A 105 12.40 8.61 -2.73
CA ARG A 105 11.25 8.98 -1.88
C ARG A 105 10.25 7.85 -1.78
N MET A 106 9.58 7.82 -0.62
CA MET A 106 8.33 7.09 -0.44
C MET A 106 7.19 8.09 -0.50
N ARG A 107 6.05 7.68 -1.05
CA ARG A 107 4.85 8.50 -1.10
C ARG A 107 3.65 7.65 -0.76
N ILE A 108 2.74 8.21 0.04
CA ILE A 108 1.47 7.57 0.37
C ILE A 108 0.37 8.46 -0.17
N MET A 109 -0.54 7.88 -0.96
CA MET A 109 -1.72 8.54 -1.45
C MET A 109 -2.87 8.17 -0.52
N GLY A 110 -3.25 9.10 0.36
CA GLY A 110 -4.25 8.77 1.36
C GLY A 110 -4.71 9.99 2.16
N ARG A 111 -5.38 9.71 3.26
CA ARG A 111 -5.98 10.74 4.12
C ARG A 111 -4.95 11.38 5.02
N LYS A 112 -5.27 12.59 5.52
CA LYS A 112 -4.42 13.31 6.46
C LYS A 112 -4.10 12.54 7.75
N GLY A 113 -4.95 11.59 8.12
CA GLY A 113 -4.71 10.76 9.30
C GLY A 113 -3.37 10.04 9.28
N TRP A 114 -2.83 9.77 8.10
CA TRP A 114 -1.52 9.14 7.96
C TRP A 114 -0.39 10.01 8.51
N LEU A 115 -0.54 11.33 8.53
CA LEU A 115 0.48 12.23 9.07
C LEU A 115 0.74 11.99 10.55
N ARG A 116 -0.28 11.64 11.32
CA ARG A 116 -0.10 11.34 12.74
C ARG A 116 0.62 10.03 12.97
N ALA A 117 0.33 9.05 12.12
CA ALA A 117 0.87 7.70 12.26
C ALA A 117 2.30 7.61 11.73
N LEU A 118 2.68 8.49 10.82
CA LEU A 118 3.97 8.47 10.14
C LEU A 118 4.67 9.82 10.30
N PRO A 119 5.30 10.09 11.46
CA PRO A 119 5.89 11.40 11.74
C PRO A 119 7.03 11.80 10.81
N ASP A 120 7.69 10.84 10.18
CA ASP A 120 8.76 11.12 9.23
C ASP A 120 8.27 11.48 7.82
N TYR A 121 6.95 11.37 7.60
CA TYR A 121 6.33 11.75 6.34
C TYR A 121 5.76 13.15 6.45
N ARG A 122 5.79 13.89 5.35
CA ARG A 122 5.23 15.25 5.28
C ARG A 122 4.19 15.31 4.18
N GLU A 123 3.27 16.25 4.31
CA GLU A 123 2.31 16.53 3.25
C GLU A 123 3.06 17.08 2.03
N HIS A 124 2.83 16.46 0.88
CA HIS A 124 3.49 16.85 -0.36
C HIS A 124 2.53 17.58 -1.30
N ARG A 125 1.32 17.07 -1.43
CA ARG A 125 0.30 17.64 -2.32
C ARG A 125 -1.08 17.47 -1.69
N ILE A 126 -1.99 18.34 -2.11
CA ILE A 126 -3.42 18.21 -1.80
C ILE A 126 -4.20 18.12 -3.10
N VAL A 127 -5.35 17.46 -3.05
CA VAL A 127 -6.27 17.38 -4.18
C VAL A 127 -7.51 18.19 -3.81
N LEU A 128 -7.89 19.10 -4.69
CA LEU A 128 -9.11 19.88 -4.53
C LEU A 128 -10.14 19.38 -5.53
N GLU A 129 -11.36 19.18 -5.05
CA GLU A 129 -12.42 18.59 -5.86
C GLU A 129 -13.70 19.38 -5.68
N LYS A 130 -14.47 19.48 -6.75
CA LYS A 130 -15.79 20.11 -6.73
C LYS A 130 -16.73 19.31 -7.62
N ASP A 131 -17.86 18.92 -7.08
CA ASP A 131 -18.93 18.32 -7.88
C ASP A 131 -19.56 19.39 -8.77
N LEU A 132 -19.80 19.04 -10.02
CA LEU A 132 -20.38 19.97 -11.00
C LEU A 132 -21.89 19.78 -11.20
N THR A 133 -22.45 18.81 -10.53
CA THR A 133 -23.89 18.53 -10.60
C THR A 133 -24.54 18.54 -9.24
#